data_5dc7f3cad0dd38c9ba78dc89585da708
#
_entry.id   5dc7f3cad0dd38c9ba78dc89585da708
#
_cell.length_a   1.000
_cell.length_b   1.000
_cell.length_c   1.000
_cell.angle_alpha   90.00
_cell.angle_beta   90.00
_cell.angle_gamma   90.00
#
_symmetry.space_group_name_H-M   'P 1'
#
loop_
_entity.id
_entity.type
_entity.pdbx_description
1 polymer ?
#
loop_
_entity_poly.entity_id
_entity_poly.type
_entity_poly.pdbx_seq_one_letter_code
_entity_poly.pdbx_strand_id
1 'polypeptide(L)'
;ALLVFACFAFILVFGQWQSAMATLASVLVAVPIGIAGGLLTGIAAYRHPRFERALAPVLDMMQTIPAFAYLVPILFLFGFGPTAAIVATVVYALPPMARITALSLRQVAPEVRDLGRMVGATRRQMTWRVLVPSARDSLMVGVNQVIMLSLNMVIIASMIGAGGLGFDVLAALRRLDIGAGLEAGLAIVALAVALDRLSQAFAQREASALADRGSSWPARHPHVAAGLALVVATYLLGLLLPAFRT
;
A
#
# COMPACT_ATOMS: atom_id res chain seq x y z
N ALA A 1 0.26 7.74 -16.30
CA ALA A 1 0.51 6.51 -17.07
C ALA A 1 1.95 6.47 -17.60
N LEU A 2 2.40 7.46 -18.37
CA LEU A 2 3.73 7.47 -19.02
C LEU A 2 4.89 7.36 -18.02
N LEU A 3 4.81 8.04 -16.88
CA LEU A 3 5.85 8.00 -15.85
C LEU A 3 5.93 6.61 -15.16
N VAL A 4 4.79 5.98 -14.91
CA VAL A 4 4.75 4.61 -14.36
C VAL A 4 5.39 3.62 -15.33
N PHE A 5 5.07 3.76 -16.62
CA PHE A 5 5.72 2.97 -17.67
C PHE A 5 7.23 3.18 -17.74
N ALA A 6 7.68 4.43 -17.69
CA ALA A 6 9.10 4.75 -17.68
C ALA A 6 9.83 4.12 -16.46
N CYS A 7 9.20 4.13 -15.28
CA CYS A 7 9.75 3.47 -14.09
C CYS A 7 9.90 1.95 -14.27
N PHE A 8 8.89 1.28 -14.82
CA PHE A 8 8.99 -0.17 -15.06
C PHE A 8 9.98 -0.50 -16.19
N ALA A 9 10.02 0.30 -17.25
CA ALA A 9 11.02 0.15 -18.31
C ALA A 9 12.44 0.34 -17.78
N PHE A 10 12.65 1.32 -16.90
CA PHE A 10 13.93 1.52 -16.20
C PHE A 10 14.34 0.29 -15.40
N ILE A 11 13.45 -0.26 -14.56
CA ILE A 11 13.72 -1.47 -13.76
C ILE A 11 14.09 -2.65 -14.67
N LEU A 12 13.45 -2.76 -15.83
CA LEU A 12 13.70 -3.84 -16.78
C LEU A 12 15.06 -3.70 -17.45
N VAL A 13 15.43 -2.49 -17.89
CA VAL A 13 16.72 -2.19 -18.55
C VAL A 13 17.91 -2.47 -17.60
N PHE A 14 17.76 -2.17 -16.31
CA PHE A 14 18.79 -2.42 -15.30
C PHE A 14 18.80 -3.85 -14.77
N GLY A 15 18.01 -4.77 -15.35
CA GLY A 15 18.02 -6.19 -14.97
C GLY A 15 17.43 -6.50 -13.59
N GLN A 16 16.84 -5.51 -12.91
CA GLN A 16 16.29 -5.64 -11.55
C GLN A 16 14.83 -6.14 -11.52
N TRP A 17 14.35 -6.70 -12.63
CA TRP A 17 12.94 -7.07 -12.80
C TRP A 17 12.46 -8.10 -11.78
N GLN A 18 13.21 -9.18 -11.56
CA GLN A 18 12.79 -10.25 -10.65
C GLN A 18 12.70 -9.77 -9.21
N SER A 19 13.72 -9.05 -8.73
CA SER A 19 13.76 -8.48 -7.39
C SER A 19 12.69 -7.40 -7.18
N ALA A 20 12.42 -6.59 -8.20
CA ALA A 20 11.33 -5.61 -8.16
C ALA A 20 9.96 -6.28 -8.11
N MET A 21 9.73 -7.34 -8.87
CA MET A 21 8.46 -8.08 -8.84
C MET A 21 8.26 -8.82 -7.52
N ALA A 22 9.30 -9.37 -6.90
CA ALA A 22 9.22 -9.97 -5.57
C ALA A 22 8.84 -8.93 -4.49
N THR A 23 9.47 -7.76 -4.55
CA THR A 23 9.13 -6.62 -3.67
C THR A 23 7.70 -6.15 -3.90
N LEU A 24 7.30 -5.97 -5.17
CA LEU A 24 5.95 -5.56 -5.54
C LEU A 24 4.89 -6.56 -5.08
N ALA A 25 5.13 -7.86 -5.26
CA ALA A 25 4.22 -8.91 -4.81
C ALA A 25 3.98 -8.86 -3.29
N SER A 26 5.05 -8.67 -2.51
CA SER A 26 4.95 -8.51 -1.07
C SER A 26 4.13 -7.28 -0.67
N VAL A 27 4.32 -6.15 -1.35
CA VAL A 27 3.53 -4.91 -1.13
C VAL A 27 2.06 -5.12 -1.50
N LEU A 28 1.79 -5.76 -2.66
CA LEU A 28 0.43 -6.01 -3.13
C LEU A 28 -0.38 -6.93 -2.20
N VAL A 29 0.28 -7.80 -1.46
CA VAL A 29 -0.37 -8.62 -0.43
C VAL A 29 -0.51 -7.86 0.89
N ALA A 30 0.55 -7.19 1.35
CA ALA A 30 0.57 -6.52 2.63
C ALA A 30 -0.36 -5.30 2.71
N VAL A 31 -0.42 -4.49 1.64
CA VAL A 31 -1.20 -3.25 1.62
C VAL A 31 -2.69 -3.48 1.82
N PRO A 32 -3.39 -4.35 1.06
CA PRO A 32 -4.81 -4.61 1.28
C PRO A 32 -5.12 -5.14 2.67
N ILE A 33 -4.26 -6.01 3.21
CA ILE A 33 -4.43 -6.57 4.56
C ILE A 33 -4.25 -5.46 5.61
N GLY A 34 -3.22 -4.63 5.46
CA GLY A 34 -2.97 -3.48 6.35
C GLY A 34 -4.10 -2.45 6.33
N ILE A 35 -4.62 -2.11 5.13
CA ILE A 35 -5.77 -1.22 4.97
C ILE A 35 -7.01 -1.82 5.63
N ALA A 36 -7.35 -3.07 5.32
CA ALA A 36 -8.53 -3.73 5.87
C ALA A 36 -8.44 -3.84 7.40
N GLY A 37 -7.29 -4.28 7.93
CA GLY A 37 -7.05 -4.38 9.37
C GLY A 37 -7.14 -3.02 10.07
N GLY A 38 -6.47 -2.00 9.53
CA GLY A 38 -6.51 -0.64 10.06
C GLY A 38 -7.89 0.00 9.99
N LEU A 39 -8.60 -0.19 8.86
CA LEU A 39 -9.98 0.29 8.70
C LEU A 39 -10.92 -0.35 9.73
N LEU A 40 -10.89 -1.66 9.87
CA LEU A 40 -11.75 -2.38 10.83
C LEU A 40 -11.43 -1.98 12.27
N THR A 41 -10.15 -1.90 12.63
CA THR A 41 -9.69 -1.47 13.95
C THR A 41 -10.08 -0.02 14.24
N GLY A 42 -9.92 0.88 13.27
CA GLY A 42 -10.34 2.28 13.39
C GLY A 42 -11.85 2.46 13.50
N ILE A 43 -12.65 1.67 12.77
CA ILE A 43 -14.13 1.65 12.92
C ILE A 43 -14.51 1.13 14.31
N ALA A 44 -13.84 0.09 14.81
CA ALA A 44 -14.08 -0.43 16.16
C ALA A 44 -13.76 0.62 17.24
N ALA A 45 -12.64 1.32 17.09
CA ALA A 45 -12.25 2.43 17.97
C ALA A 45 -13.27 3.58 17.94
N TYR A 46 -13.74 3.97 16.75
CA TYR A 46 -14.78 4.98 16.60
C TYR A 46 -16.09 4.58 17.31
N ARG A 47 -16.47 3.31 17.22
CA ARG A 47 -17.73 2.79 17.81
C ARG A 47 -17.68 2.61 19.32
N HIS A 48 -16.52 2.27 19.86
CA HIS A 48 -16.33 1.90 21.25
C HIS A 48 -15.28 2.77 21.94
N PRO A 49 -15.66 3.85 22.64
CA PRO A 49 -14.71 4.76 23.30
C PRO A 49 -13.82 4.09 24.36
N ARG A 50 -14.29 2.97 24.97
CA ARG A 50 -13.47 2.18 25.91
C ARG A 50 -12.36 1.43 25.17
N PHE A 51 -12.68 0.84 24.03
CA PHE A 51 -11.72 0.15 23.18
C PHE A 51 -10.68 1.13 22.63
N GLU A 52 -11.11 2.31 22.19
CA GLU A 52 -10.20 3.36 21.74
C GLU A 52 -9.20 3.79 22.80
N ARG A 53 -9.67 4.05 24.04
CA ARG A 53 -8.79 4.43 25.17
C ARG A 53 -7.76 3.36 25.50
N ALA A 54 -8.11 2.09 25.37
CA ALA A 54 -7.18 0.98 25.57
C ALA A 54 -6.23 0.80 24.37
N LEU A 55 -6.72 1.07 23.16
CA LEU A 55 -5.95 0.91 21.92
C LEU A 55 -4.96 2.07 21.69
N ALA A 56 -5.31 3.29 22.07
CA ALA A 56 -4.50 4.48 21.82
C ALA A 56 -3.04 4.32 22.29
N PRO A 57 -2.74 3.92 23.55
CA PRO A 57 -1.36 3.77 23.99
C PRO A 57 -0.62 2.64 23.26
N VAL A 58 -1.33 1.60 22.82
CA VAL A 58 -0.74 0.52 22.01
C VAL A 58 -0.33 1.04 20.64
N LEU A 59 -1.22 1.80 19.98
CA LEU A 59 -0.89 2.42 18.68
C LEU A 59 0.23 3.47 18.82
N ASP A 60 0.29 4.22 19.92
CA ASP A 60 1.37 5.16 20.21
C ASP A 60 2.70 4.41 20.33
N MET A 61 2.75 3.35 21.14
CA MET A 61 3.93 2.53 21.30
C MET A 61 4.37 1.91 19.97
N MET A 62 3.41 1.37 19.19
CA MET A 62 3.71 0.82 17.87
C MET A 62 4.32 1.85 16.90
N GLN A 63 3.98 3.13 17.00
CA GLN A 63 4.54 4.18 16.13
C GLN A 63 5.87 4.76 16.62
N THR A 64 6.20 4.58 17.88
CA THR A 64 7.48 5.03 18.46
C THR A 64 8.60 3.99 18.33
N ILE A 65 8.25 2.71 18.21
CA ILE A 65 9.20 1.62 18.06
C ILE A 65 9.87 1.69 16.68
N PRO A 66 11.21 1.65 16.59
CA PRO A 66 11.91 1.60 15.30
C PRO A 66 11.47 0.40 14.45
N ALA A 67 11.38 0.59 13.12
CA ALA A 67 10.91 -0.44 12.19
C ALA A 67 11.65 -1.78 12.32
N PHE A 68 12.98 -1.76 12.54
CA PHE A 68 13.77 -2.96 12.78
C PHE A 68 13.38 -3.75 14.03
N ALA A 69 12.85 -3.09 15.06
CA ALA A 69 12.45 -3.77 16.28
C ALA A 69 11.24 -4.69 16.10
N TYR A 70 10.40 -4.45 15.09
CA TYR A 70 9.31 -5.35 14.73
C TYR A 70 9.81 -6.63 14.07
N LEU A 71 10.89 -6.53 13.30
CA LEU A 71 11.41 -7.67 12.54
C LEU A 71 11.95 -8.78 13.44
N VAL A 72 12.60 -8.44 14.54
CA VAL A 72 13.20 -9.44 15.43
C VAL A 72 12.18 -10.46 15.94
N PRO A 73 11.11 -10.08 16.65
CA PRO A 73 10.12 -11.05 17.13
C PRO A 73 9.38 -11.77 16.00
N ILE A 74 9.13 -11.09 14.87
CA ILE A 74 8.44 -11.68 13.72
C ILE A 74 9.31 -12.73 13.05
N LEU A 75 10.63 -12.50 12.95
CA LEU A 75 11.56 -13.49 12.43
C LEU A 75 11.67 -14.72 13.32
N PHE A 76 11.61 -14.56 14.64
CA PHE A 76 11.57 -15.70 15.57
C PHE A 76 10.30 -16.55 15.42
N LEU A 77 9.17 -15.93 15.11
CA LEU A 77 7.88 -16.60 14.96
C LEU A 77 7.68 -17.25 13.58
N PHE A 78 8.09 -16.57 12.51
CA PHE A 78 7.79 -16.95 11.13
C PHE A 78 9.02 -17.40 10.34
N GLY A 79 10.22 -17.28 10.91
CA GLY A 79 11.47 -17.58 10.21
C GLY A 79 11.85 -16.49 9.20
N PHE A 80 12.98 -16.72 8.51
CA PHE A 80 13.43 -15.84 7.43
C PHE A 80 12.62 -16.12 6.16
N GLY A 81 12.09 -15.08 5.52
CA GLY A 81 11.37 -15.25 4.27
C GLY A 81 10.29 -14.20 4.00
N PRO A 82 9.61 -14.32 2.84
CA PRO A 82 8.57 -13.37 2.42
C PRO A 82 7.40 -13.25 3.40
N THR A 83 7.06 -14.35 4.09
CA THR A 83 5.97 -14.37 5.09
C THR A 83 6.25 -13.41 6.24
N ALA A 84 7.47 -13.45 6.80
CA ALA A 84 7.87 -12.53 7.86
C ALA A 84 7.84 -11.07 7.40
N ALA A 85 8.27 -10.79 6.16
CA ALA A 85 8.21 -9.46 5.58
C ALA A 85 6.77 -8.95 5.45
N ILE A 86 5.84 -9.78 4.96
CA ILE A 86 4.43 -9.41 4.82
C ILE A 86 3.81 -9.13 6.20
N VAL A 87 4.01 -10.02 7.17
CA VAL A 87 3.47 -9.85 8.53
C VAL A 87 4.01 -8.58 9.17
N ALA A 88 5.33 -8.35 9.10
CA ALA A 88 5.97 -7.16 9.63
C ALA A 88 5.40 -5.88 9.00
N THR A 89 5.20 -5.90 7.69
CA THR A 89 4.64 -4.78 6.94
C THR A 89 3.21 -4.49 7.35
N VAL A 90 2.36 -5.51 7.49
CA VAL A 90 0.97 -5.36 7.94
C VAL A 90 0.92 -4.77 9.35
N VAL A 91 1.70 -5.32 10.29
CA VAL A 91 1.75 -4.83 11.67
C VAL A 91 2.22 -3.38 11.74
N TYR A 92 3.23 -3.01 10.95
CA TYR A 92 3.79 -1.66 10.91
C TYR A 92 2.83 -0.63 10.28
N ALA A 93 2.08 -1.02 9.25
CA ALA A 93 1.18 -0.14 8.51
C ALA A 93 -0.21 0.01 9.15
N LEU A 94 -0.61 -0.90 10.03
CA LEU A 94 -1.92 -0.91 10.68
C LEU A 94 -2.21 0.31 11.56
N PRO A 95 -1.30 0.78 12.44
CA PRO A 95 -1.58 1.86 13.38
C PRO A 95 -1.97 3.19 12.71
N PRO A 96 -1.26 3.71 11.70
CA PRO A 96 -1.63 4.95 11.04
C PRO A 96 -3.01 4.87 10.39
N MET A 97 -3.33 3.74 9.72
CA MET A 97 -4.63 3.56 9.10
C MET A 97 -5.76 3.52 10.14
N ALA A 98 -5.56 2.84 11.26
CA ALA A 98 -6.54 2.80 12.34
C ALA A 98 -6.85 4.19 12.91
N ARG A 99 -5.81 5.01 13.13
CA ARG A 99 -5.97 6.39 13.61
C ARG A 99 -6.67 7.30 12.62
N ILE A 100 -6.21 7.27 11.36
CA ILE A 100 -6.82 8.09 10.30
C ILE A 100 -8.27 7.68 10.14
N THR A 101 -8.59 6.40 10.17
CA THR A 101 -9.99 5.92 10.08
C THR A 101 -10.84 6.47 11.22
N ALA A 102 -10.41 6.32 12.46
CA ALA A 102 -11.17 6.81 13.61
C ALA A 102 -11.39 8.34 13.55
N LEU A 103 -10.35 9.09 13.16
CA LEU A 103 -10.40 10.54 13.02
C LEU A 103 -11.32 10.97 11.87
N SER A 104 -11.16 10.37 10.69
CA SER A 104 -11.97 10.67 9.51
C SER A 104 -13.47 10.46 9.76
N LEU A 105 -13.83 9.36 10.44
CA LEU A 105 -15.22 9.10 10.80
C LEU A 105 -15.78 10.12 11.80
N ARG A 106 -14.95 10.71 12.65
CA ARG A 106 -15.36 11.78 13.59
C ARG A 106 -15.55 13.12 12.92
N GLN A 107 -14.77 13.38 11.88
CA GLN A 107 -14.81 14.64 11.13
C GLN A 107 -15.97 14.72 10.13
N VAL A 108 -16.71 13.62 9.91
CA VAL A 108 -17.95 13.69 9.09
C VAL A 108 -18.92 14.69 9.68
N ALA A 109 -19.42 15.59 8.82
CA ALA A 109 -20.32 16.68 9.20
C ALA A 109 -21.54 16.17 10.00
N PRO A 110 -21.95 16.87 11.07
CA PRO A 110 -23.10 16.46 11.89
C PRO A 110 -24.39 16.34 11.08
N GLU A 111 -24.59 17.19 10.08
CA GLU A 111 -25.75 17.19 9.20
C GLU A 111 -25.91 15.86 8.47
N VAL A 112 -24.80 15.27 8.01
CA VAL A 112 -24.80 13.96 7.33
C VAL A 112 -25.20 12.85 8.30
N ARG A 113 -24.77 12.93 9.56
CA ARG A 113 -25.13 11.96 10.60
C ARG A 113 -26.61 12.08 10.96
N ASP A 114 -27.13 13.31 11.07
CA ASP A 114 -28.49 13.58 11.43
C ASP A 114 -29.43 13.15 10.28
N LEU A 115 -29.06 13.39 9.04
CA LEU A 115 -29.77 12.86 7.89
C LEU A 115 -29.87 11.32 7.95
N GLY A 116 -28.77 10.64 8.24
CA GLY A 116 -28.77 9.19 8.40
C GLY A 116 -29.68 8.69 9.53
N ARG A 117 -29.77 9.46 10.64
CA ARG A 117 -30.68 9.15 11.76
C ARG A 117 -32.15 9.38 11.37
N MET A 118 -32.46 10.48 10.69
CA MET A 118 -33.81 10.81 10.25
C MET A 118 -34.39 9.77 9.28
N VAL A 119 -33.55 9.16 8.43
CA VAL A 119 -33.94 8.05 7.53
C VAL A 119 -34.04 6.70 8.26
N GLY A 120 -33.75 6.65 9.58
CA GLY A 120 -33.86 5.43 10.37
C GLY A 120 -32.71 4.43 10.13
N ALA A 121 -31.53 4.90 9.73
CA ALA A 121 -30.38 4.01 9.49
C ALA A 121 -29.95 3.28 10.76
N THR A 122 -29.81 1.96 10.70
CA THR A 122 -29.25 1.15 11.77
C THR A 122 -27.78 1.51 12.00
N ARG A 123 -27.22 1.17 13.16
CA ARG A 123 -25.79 1.44 13.47
C ARG A 123 -24.83 0.90 12.40
N ARG A 124 -25.14 -0.26 11.81
CA ARG A 124 -24.33 -0.85 10.74
C ARG A 124 -24.48 -0.07 9.43
N GLN A 125 -25.70 0.30 9.07
CA GLN A 125 -25.97 1.11 7.88
C GLN A 125 -25.35 2.50 8.01
N MET A 126 -25.49 3.14 9.17
CA MET A 126 -24.85 4.42 9.48
C MET A 126 -23.33 4.35 9.20
N THR A 127 -22.63 3.33 9.71
CA THR A 127 -21.17 3.23 9.49
C THR A 127 -20.84 2.98 8.02
N TRP A 128 -21.40 1.95 7.40
CA TRP A 128 -20.97 1.46 6.09
C TRP A 128 -21.58 2.20 4.90
N ARG A 129 -22.80 2.74 5.05
CA ARG A 129 -23.52 3.42 3.97
C ARG A 129 -23.51 4.94 4.08
N VAL A 130 -23.23 5.48 5.25
CA VAL A 130 -23.20 6.93 5.48
C VAL A 130 -21.80 7.39 5.82
N LEU A 131 -21.23 6.97 6.96
CA LEU A 131 -19.98 7.53 7.47
C LEU A 131 -18.76 7.17 6.61
N VAL A 132 -18.56 5.90 6.27
CA VAL A 132 -17.40 5.45 5.48
C VAL A 132 -17.38 6.10 4.09
N PRO A 133 -18.50 6.13 3.32
CA PRO A 133 -18.51 6.84 2.05
C PRO A 133 -18.29 8.35 2.18
N SER A 134 -18.85 8.98 3.23
CA SER A 134 -18.68 10.44 3.46
C SER A 134 -17.27 10.82 3.93
N ALA A 135 -16.56 9.90 4.59
CA ALA A 135 -15.18 10.10 5.04
C ALA A 135 -14.14 9.67 4.00
N ARG A 136 -14.55 9.29 2.81
CA ARG A 136 -13.71 8.63 1.80
C ARG A 136 -12.43 9.40 1.47
N ASP A 137 -12.52 10.70 1.23
CA ASP A 137 -11.37 11.51 0.85
C ASP A 137 -10.30 11.51 1.95
N SER A 138 -10.71 11.63 3.21
CA SER A 138 -9.82 11.52 4.37
C SER A 138 -9.28 10.09 4.55
N LEU A 139 -10.09 9.06 4.26
CA LEU A 139 -9.64 7.66 4.31
C LEU A 139 -8.60 7.35 3.24
N MET A 140 -8.69 7.98 2.05
CA MET A 140 -7.68 7.82 1.00
C MET A 140 -6.32 8.38 1.40
N VAL A 141 -6.26 9.39 2.26
CA VAL A 141 -5.00 9.83 2.88
C VAL A 141 -4.38 8.70 3.70
N GLY A 142 -5.20 7.98 4.47
CA GLY A 142 -4.77 6.79 5.22
C GLY A 142 -4.27 5.68 4.32
N VAL A 143 -4.96 5.41 3.22
CA VAL A 143 -4.55 4.40 2.22
C VAL A 143 -3.18 4.76 1.63
N ASN A 144 -2.97 6.01 1.22
CA ASN A 144 -1.68 6.47 0.72
C ASN A 144 -0.57 6.31 1.76
N GLN A 145 -0.85 6.65 3.02
CA GLN A 145 0.09 6.47 4.12
C GLN A 145 0.49 4.99 4.29
N VAL A 146 -0.48 4.07 4.24
CA VAL A 146 -0.23 2.62 4.31
C VAL A 146 0.66 2.17 3.17
N ILE A 147 0.41 2.61 1.94
CA ILE A 147 1.21 2.22 0.76
C ILE A 147 2.66 2.65 0.95
N MET A 148 2.90 3.90 1.35
CA MET A 148 4.25 4.43 1.56
C MET A 148 5.00 3.70 2.69
N LEU A 149 4.33 3.47 3.82
CA LEU A 149 4.91 2.75 4.94
C LEU A 149 5.15 1.28 4.61
N SER A 150 4.25 0.65 3.86
CA SER A 150 4.40 -0.74 3.42
C SER A 150 5.61 -0.92 2.51
N LEU A 151 5.81 -0.01 1.56
CA LEU A 151 6.97 -0.06 0.68
C LEU A 151 8.27 0.05 1.49
N ASN A 152 8.36 1.03 2.39
CA ASN A 152 9.51 1.21 3.26
C ASN A 152 9.80 -0.05 4.10
N MET A 153 8.77 -0.61 4.72
CA MET A 153 8.92 -1.80 5.57
C MET A 153 9.28 -3.06 4.79
N VAL A 154 8.70 -3.28 3.60
CA VAL A 154 9.05 -4.41 2.73
C VAL A 154 10.51 -4.35 2.31
N ILE A 155 11.03 -3.16 1.98
CA ILE A 155 12.44 -3.00 1.63
C ILE A 155 13.34 -3.36 2.82
N ILE A 156 13.04 -2.85 4.01
CA ILE A 156 13.79 -3.16 5.23
C ILE A 156 13.73 -4.67 5.53
N ALA A 157 12.56 -5.28 5.43
CA ALA A 157 12.37 -6.70 5.67
C ALA A 157 13.07 -7.58 4.61
N SER A 158 13.15 -7.13 3.36
CA SER A 158 13.86 -7.85 2.31
C SER A 158 15.37 -7.90 2.54
N MET A 159 15.94 -6.89 3.20
CA MET A 159 17.36 -6.93 3.61
C MET A 159 17.68 -8.08 4.58
N ILE A 160 16.68 -8.60 5.29
CA ILE A 160 16.85 -9.64 6.32
C ILE A 160 16.46 -11.04 5.80
N GLY A 161 16.43 -11.22 4.48
CA GLY A 161 16.26 -12.55 3.88
C GLY A 161 14.92 -12.84 3.23
N ALA A 162 14.07 -11.83 3.05
CA ALA A 162 12.82 -11.98 2.30
C ALA A 162 13.01 -11.96 0.76
N GLY A 163 14.24 -11.69 0.29
CA GLY A 163 14.53 -11.46 -1.13
C GLY A 163 14.03 -10.11 -1.63
N GLY A 164 14.21 -9.84 -2.92
CA GLY A 164 13.77 -8.58 -3.54
C GLY A 164 14.83 -7.48 -3.51
N LEU A 165 14.44 -6.27 -3.91
CA LEU A 165 15.36 -5.14 -4.12
C LEU A 165 16.19 -4.75 -2.89
N GLY A 166 15.64 -4.84 -1.69
CA GLY A 166 16.40 -4.54 -0.47
C GLY A 166 17.51 -5.55 -0.20
N PHE A 167 17.29 -6.82 -0.53
CA PHE A 167 18.33 -7.85 -0.43
C PHE A 167 19.48 -7.57 -1.41
N ASP A 168 19.17 -7.14 -2.64
CA ASP A 168 20.19 -6.82 -3.64
C ASP A 168 21.04 -5.62 -3.21
N VAL A 169 20.43 -4.59 -2.63
CA VAL A 169 21.17 -3.45 -2.03
C VAL A 169 22.10 -3.94 -0.92
N LEU A 170 21.61 -4.78 0.00
CA LEU A 170 22.43 -5.29 1.08
C LEU A 170 23.57 -6.18 0.57
N ALA A 171 23.30 -7.02 -0.43
CA ALA A 171 24.32 -7.87 -1.05
C ALA A 171 25.41 -7.04 -1.75
N ALA A 172 25.02 -5.99 -2.46
CA ALA A 172 25.95 -5.06 -3.09
C ALA A 172 26.81 -4.31 -2.05
N LEU A 173 26.20 -3.82 -0.97
CA LEU A 173 26.92 -3.18 0.14
C LEU A 173 27.94 -4.12 0.79
N ARG A 174 27.58 -5.38 1.02
CA ARG A 174 28.51 -6.38 1.60
C ARG A 174 29.68 -6.71 0.68
N ARG A 175 29.49 -6.60 -0.64
CA ARG A 175 30.54 -6.83 -1.63
C ARG A 175 31.32 -5.57 -1.98
N LEU A 176 30.92 -4.41 -1.43
CA LEU A 176 31.45 -3.08 -1.76
C LEU A 176 31.28 -2.76 -3.26
N ASP A 177 30.27 -3.33 -3.90
CA ASP A 177 29.91 -3.08 -5.29
C ASP A 177 28.97 -1.88 -5.36
N ILE A 178 29.57 -0.70 -5.56
CA ILE A 178 28.87 0.57 -5.61
C ILE A 178 27.92 0.62 -6.82
N GLY A 179 28.32 0.01 -7.95
CA GLY A 179 27.52 -0.02 -9.18
C GLY A 179 26.20 -0.77 -8.97
N ALA A 180 26.29 -2.04 -8.56
CA ALA A 180 25.12 -2.88 -8.28
C ALA A 180 24.23 -2.28 -7.17
N GLY A 181 24.83 -1.69 -6.14
CA GLY A 181 24.11 -1.01 -5.08
C GLY A 181 23.32 0.21 -5.56
N LEU A 182 23.89 0.98 -6.48
CA LEU A 182 23.22 2.13 -7.10
C LEU A 182 22.08 1.69 -8.01
N GLU A 183 22.26 0.65 -8.82
CA GLU A 183 21.23 0.08 -9.69
C GLU A 183 20.02 -0.41 -8.89
N ALA A 184 20.23 -1.21 -7.85
CA ALA A 184 19.17 -1.70 -6.97
C ALA A 184 18.49 -0.55 -6.20
N GLY A 185 19.27 0.43 -5.73
CA GLY A 185 18.73 1.62 -5.06
C GLY A 185 17.84 2.48 -5.98
N LEU A 186 18.27 2.71 -7.22
CA LEU A 186 17.46 3.43 -8.21
C LEU A 186 16.22 2.64 -8.62
N ALA A 187 16.28 1.31 -8.68
CA ALA A 187 15.12 0.47 -8.92
C ALA A 187 14.08 0.58 -7.77
N ILE A 188 14.51 0.70 -6.52
CA ILE A 188 13.63 0.98 -5.38
C ILE A 188 12.93 2.32 -5.55
N VAL A 189 13.67 3.37 -5.91
CA VAL A 189 13.08 4.70 -6.14
C VAL A 189 12.07 4.67 -7.29
N ALA A 190 12.41 3.99 -8.39
CA ALA A 190 11.50 3.84 -9.53
C ALA A 190 10.21 3.11 -9.13
N LEU A 191 10.32 2.01 -8.37
CA LEU A 191 9.17 1.27 -7.87
C LEU A 191 8.31 2.11 -6.92
N ALA A 192 8.94 2.87 -6.02
CA ALA A 192 8.25 3.79 -5.11
C ALA A 192 7.45 4.85 -5.86
N VAL A 193 8.07 5.50 -6.85
CA VAL A 193 7.41 6.51 -7.69
C VAL A 193 6.27 5.88 -8.49
N ALA A 194 6.45 4.68 -9.03
CA ALA A 194 5.40 3.98 -9.77
C ALA A 194 4.17 3.69 -8.88
N LEU A 195 4.39 3.17 -7.67
CA LEU A 195 3.32 2.86 -6.71
C LEU A 195 2.61 4.12 -6.21
N ASP A 196 3.36 5.18 -5.91
CA ASP A 196 2.79 6.47 -5.49
C ASP A 196 1.89 7.04 -6.58
N ARG A 197 2.35 7.07 -7.83
CA ARG A 197 1.55 7.55 -8.96
C ARG A 197 0.32 6.70 -9.26
N LEU A 198 0.43 5.37 -9.11
CA LEU A 198 -0.72 4.48 -9.23
C LEU A 198 -1.74 4.75 -8.13
N SER A 199 -1.32 4.85 -6.89
CA SER A 199 -2.18 5.15 -5.75
C SER A 199 -2.93 6.49 -5.92
N GLN A 200 -2.22 7.56 -6.28
CA GLN A 200 -2.80 8.86 -6.57
C GLN A 200 -3.80 8.81 -7.72
N ALA A 201 -3.48 8.08 -8.79
CA ALA A 201 -4.38 7.92 -9.93
C ALA A 201 -5.68 7.18 -9.56
N PHE A 202 -5.61 6.18 -8.68
CA PHE A 202 -6.80 5.51 -8.14
C PHE A 202 -7.63 6.47 -7.28
N ALA A 203 -7.02 7.24 -6.39
CA ALA A 203 -7.70 8.22 -5.55
C ALA A 203 -8.45 9.28 -6.39
N GLN A 204 -7.80 9.84 -7.40
CA GLN A 204 -8.39 10.87 -8.26
C GLN A 204 -9.51 10.34 -9.16
N ARG A 205 -9.39 9.11 -9.70
CA ARG A 205 -10.44 8.51 -10.54
C ARG A 205 -11.71 8.24 -9.77
N GLU A 206 -11.59 7.82 -8.55
CA GLU A 206 -12.77 7.58 -7.72
C GLU A 206 -13.47 8.89 -7.35
N ALA A 207 -12.76 9.99 -7.11
CA ALA A 207 -13.35 11.31 -6.88
C ALA A 207 -14.09 11.81 -8.13
N SER A 208 -13.52 11.63 -9.33
CA SER A 208 -14.14 12.02 -10.60
C SER A 208 -15.37 11.16 -10.96
N ALA A 209 -15.37 9.86 -10.65
CA ALA A 209 -16.46 8.94 -10.94
C ALA A 209 -17.73 9.23 -10.16
N LEU A 210 -17.64 9.92 -9.02
CA LEU A 210 -18.79 10.40 -8.26
C LEU A 210 -19.41 11.67 -8.87
N ALA A 211 -18.60 12.48 -9.55
CA ALA A 211 -19.06 13.69 -10.23
C ALA A 211 -19.76 13.40 -11.58
N ASP A 212 -19.42 12.28 -12.23
CA ASP A 212 -19.84 11.97 -13.60
C ASP A 212 -20.72 10.70 -13.70
N ARG A 213 -21.90 10.73 -13.09
CA ARG A 213 -22.88 9.62 -13.14
C ARG A 213 -23.59 9.45 -14.49
N GLY A 214 -23.17 10.14 -15.55
CA GLY A 214 -23.90 10.24 -16.83
C GLY A 214 -23.30 9.56 -18.07
N SER A 215 -22.12 8.92 -18.04
CA SER A 215 -21.44 8.43 -19.26
C SER A 215 -21.15 6.92 -19.27
N SER A 216 -21.26 6.28 -20.45
CA SER A 216 -21.17 4.83 -20.70
C SER A 216 -19.79 4.21 -20.44
N TRP A 217 -19.77 2.96 -19.98
CA TRP A 217 -18.63 2.20 -19.47
C TRP A 217 -17.40 2.04 -20.38
N PRO A 218 -17.49 1.87 -21.72
CA PRO A 218 -16.29 1.69 -22.55
C PRO A 218 -15.52 2.98 -22.85
N ALA A 219 -16.15 4.14 -22.85
CA ALA A 219 -15.48 5.43 -23.04
C ALA A 219 -14.70 5.88 -21.78
N ARG A 220 -14.95 5.25 -20.63
CA ARG A 220 -14.40 5.62 -19.33
C ARG A 220 -12.98 5.09 -19.05
N HIS A 221 -12.47 4.10 -19.79
CA HIS A 221 -11.25 3.41 -19.42
C HIS A 221 -10.20 3.17 -20.52
N PRO A 222 -9.90 4.16 -21.42
CA PRO A 222 -8.88 3.95 -22.45
C PRO A 222 -7.49 3.68 -21.84
N HIS A 223 -7.23 4.18 -20.62
CA HIS A 223 -5.93 4.03 -19.98
C HIS A 223 -5.77 2.74 -19.15
N VAL A 224 -6.87 2.11 -18.70
CA VAL A 224 -6.81 0.80 -18.01
C VAL A 224 -6.57 -0.29 -19.05
N ALA A 225 -7.23 -0.23 -20.20
CA ALA A 225 -6.97 -1.12 -21.32
C ALA A 225 -5.52 -0.96 -21.83
N ALA A 226 -5.03 0.29 -21.95
CA ALA A 226 -3.65 0.56 -22.32
C ALA A 226 -2.66 0.09 -21.25
N GLY A 227 -2.94 0.27 -19.96
CA GLY A 227 -2.09 -0.20 -18.86
C GLY A 227 -2.04 -1.73 -18.79
N LEU A 228 -3.18 -2.40 -18.94
CA LEU A 228 -3.25 -3.87 -18.94
C LEU A 228 -2.57 -4.45 -20.19
N ALA A 229 -2.82 -3.85 -21.37
CA ALA A 229 -2.16 -4.26 -22.61
C ALA A 229 -0.63 -4.09 -22.52
N LEU A 230 -0.18 -3.11 -21.78
CA LEU A 230 1.23 -2.76 -21.62
C LEU A 230 1.93 -3.69 -20.61
N VAL A 231 1.27 -4.08 -19.52
CA VAL A 231 1.75 -5.10 -18.58
C VAL A 231 1.81 -6.47 -19.27
N VAL A 232 0.80 -6.82 -20.08
CA VAL A 232 0.79 -8.03 -20.88
C VAL A 232 1.87 -7.99 -21.95
N ALA A 233 2.07 -6.84 -22.63
CA ALA A 233 3.12 -6.69 -23.64
C ALA A 233 4.53 -6.78 -23.03
N THR A 234 4.79 -6.16 -21.87
CA THR A 234 6.08 -6.30 -21.17
C THR A 234 6.32 -7.71 -20.67
N TYR A 235 5.28 -8.39 -20.17
CA TYR A 235 5.38 -9.79 -19.77
C TYR A 235 5.68 -10.71 -20.97
N LEU A 236 5.01 -10.49 -22.11
CA LEU A 236 5.25 -11.23 -23.35
C LEU A 236 6.64 -10.91 -23.96
N LEU A 237 7.10 -9.67 -23.88
CA LEU A 237 8.44 -9.28 -24.31
C LEU A 237 9.53 -9.93 -23.43
N GLY A 238 9.33 -10.01 -22.13
CA GLY A 238 10.21 -10.72 -21.20
C GLY A 238 10.24 -12.24 -21.44
N LEU A 239 9.16 -12.82 -21.99
CA LEU A 239 9.11 -14.23 -22.39
C LEU A 239 9.80 -14.50 -23.74
N LEU A 240 9.78 -13.52 -24.67
CA LEU A 240 10.30 -13.65 -26.03
C LEU A 240 11.80 -13.30 -26.15
N LEU A 241 12.36 -12.55 -25.21
CA LEU A 241 13.78 -12.18 -25.22
C LEU A 241 14.56 -13.07 -24.24
N PRO A 242 15.25 -14.13 -24.71
CA PRO A 242 16.02 -15.05 -23.84
C PRO A 242 17.21 -14.37 -23.13
N ALA A 243 17.61 -13.18 -23.58
CA ALA A 243 18.70 -12.40 -22.99
C ALA A 243 18.42 -11.88 -21.55
N PHE A 244 17.17 -11.90 -21.07
CA PHE A 244 16.78 -11.47 -19.72
C PHE A 244 16.57 -12.63 -18.74
N ARG A 245 17.00 -13.85 -19.10
CA ARG A 245 16.84 -15.06 -18.28
C ARG A 245 18.10 -15.50 -17.53
N THR A 246 19.16 -14.71 -17.56
CA THR A 246 20.41 -14.99 -16.81
C THR A 246 20.52 -14.10 -15.62
#